data_946e0cce8fb2b8b238731c5bd7a21031
#
_entry.id   946e0cce8fb2b8b238731c5bd7a21031
#
_cell.length_a   1.000
_cell.length_b   1.000
_cell.length_c   1.000
_cell.angle_alpha   90.00
_cell.angle_beta   90.00
_cell.angle_gamma   90.00
#
_symmetry.space_group_name_H-M   'P 1'
#
loop_
_entity.id
_entity.type
_entity.pdbx_description
1 polymer ?
#
loop_
_entity_poly.entity_id
_entity_poly.type
_entity_poly.pdbx_seq_one_letter_code
_entity_poly.pdbx_strand_id
1 'polypeptide(L)'
;MKAMSRFYRSSFAIEGPMTENLADKNCVPCRGGVPPFQGRELEDIHRSVPNWTVTNEHHIQRAFRFPDFKQALDFVNRVGEIAENQGHHPDILLSWGKVEITLWTHTIDGLSESDFIMAAKIDRLSGV
;
A
#
# COMPACT_ATOMS: atom_id res chain seq x y z
N MET A 1 8.60 -30.41 -6.62
CA MET A 1 8.12 -29.98 -6.41
C MET A 1 8.25 -29.73 -6.34
N LYS A 2 8.26 -29.83 -5.98
CA LYS A 2 7.75 -29.42 -5.64
C LYS A 2 7.59 -29.04 -5.27
N ALA A 3 7.59 -29.52 -4.92
CA ALA A 3 6.92 -28.99 -4.38
C ALA A 3 6.75 -28.78 -4.10
N MET A 4 6.65 -29.02 -4.03
CA MET A 4 6.05 -28.64 -3.63
C MET A 4 5.94 -28.33 -3.41
N SER A 5 5.86 -28.81 -3.22
CA SER A 5 5.29 -28.37 -2.90
C SER A 5 5.27 -28.16 -2.87
N ARG A 6 5.05 -28.40 -2.65
CA ARG A 6 4.40 -28.06 -2.42
C ARG A 6 4.13 -27.79 -2.39
N PHE A 7 3.96 -28.36 -2.53
CA PHE A 7 3.18 -27.97 -2.37
C PHE A 7 2.87 -27.76 -2.51
N TYR A 8 2.59 -28.02 -2.18
CA TYR A 8 1.78 -27.58 -2.20
C TYR A 8 1.40 -27.34 -2.26
N ARG A 9 1.03 -27.61 -1.94
CA ARG A 9 0.11 -27.21 -1.88
C ARG A 9 -0.48 -26.94 -1.98
N SER A 10 -0.69 -27.34 -1.84
CA SER A 10 -1.67 -26.92 -1.76
C SER A 10 -2.20 -26.63 -1.94
N SER A 11 -2.40 -26.88 -1.85
CA SER A 11 -3.24 -26.36 -1.79
C SER A 11 -3.59 -26.00 -2.11
N PHE A 12 -3.96 -26.09 -2.02
CA PHE A 12 -4.61 -25.44 -2.11
C PHE A 12 -5.10 -24.86 -2.26
N ALA A 13 -5.37 -24.85 -2.22
CA ALA A 13 -5.77 -24.24 -2.26
C ALA A 13 -6.24 -23.56 -2.25
N ILE A 14 -6.55 -23.12 -1.97
CA ILE A 14 -6.86 -22.37 -1.86
C ILE A 14 -7.07 -21.57 -1.80
N GLU A 15 -7.69 -21.52 -2.04
CA GLU A 15 -7.87 -20.41 -1.75
C GLU A 15 -8.12 -19.24 -2.59
N GLY A 16 -8.44 -18.98 -3.61
CA GLY A 16 -8.93 -17.93 -4.44
C GLY A 16 -8.58 -16.52 -4.03
N PRO A 17 -9.53 -15.58 -3.98
CA PRO A 17 -9.23 -14.16 -3.76
C PRO A 17 -8.48 -13.88 -2.47
N MET A 18 -8.59 -14.75 -1.50
CA MET A 18 -7.94 -14.54 -0.22
C MET A 18 -6.43 -14.65 -0.29
N THR A 19 -5.92 -15.25 -1.37
CA THR A 19 -4.48 -15.40 -1.56
C THR A 19 -3.90 -14.29 -2.41
N GLU A 20 -4.74 -13.42 -2.93
CA GLU A 20 -4.25 -12.34 -3.79
C GLU A 20 -3.57 -11.26 -2.97
N ASN A 21 -2.33 -10.93 -3.36
CA ASN A 21 -1.55 -9.91 -2.69
C ASN A 21 -1.95 -8.54 -3.23
N LEU A 22 -2.25 -7.59 -2.34
CA LEU A 22 -2.61 -6.24 -2.76
C LEU A 22 -1.54 -5.60 -3.64
N ALA A 23 -0.26 -5.89 -3.39
CA ALA A 23 0.82 -5.30 -4.16
C ALA A 23 0.78 -5.71 -5.63
N ASP A 24 0.10 -6.79 -5.97
CA ASP A 24 -0.02 -7.27 -7.35
C ASP A 24 -1.22 -6.67 -8.08
N LYS A 25 -2.09 -5.98 -7.36
CA LYS A 25 -3.26 -5.34 -7.96
C LYS A 25 -2.90 -3.99 -8.56
N ASN A 26 -3.74 -3.52 -9.45
CA ASN A 26 -3.62 -2.17 -10.01
C ASN A 26 -4.67 -1.26 -9.40
N CYS A 27 -4.27 -0.02 -9.15
CA CYS A 27 -5.20 1.00 -8.68
C CYS A 27 -6.19 1.31 -9.80
N VAL A 28 -7.43 1.60 -9.42
CA VAL A 28 -8.44 2.03 -10.38
C VAL A 28 -8.86 3.45 -10.03
N PRO A 29 -9.25 4.27 -11.04
CA PRO A 29 -9.73 5.61 -10.75
C PRO A 29 -10.92 5.54 -9.80
N CYS A 30 -10.89 6.36 -8.77
CA CYS A 30 -11.98 6.40 -7.80
C CYS A 30 -13.05 7.35 -8.30
N ARG A 31 -14.29 6.85 -8.29
CA ARG A 31 -15.44 7.69 -8.67
C ARG A 31 -15.94 8.41 -7.42
N GLY A 32 -16.31 9.66 -7.60
CA GLY A 32 -16.95 10.38 -6.51
C GLY A 32 -18.25 9.69 -6.11
N GLY A 33 -18.61 9.80 -4.85
CA GLY A 33 -19.83 9.21 -4.33
C GLY A 33 -19.69 7.79 -3.78
N VAL A 34 -18.53 7.14 -4.00
CA VAL A 34 -18.26 5.86 -3.38
C VAL A 34 -17.89 6.13 -1.94
N PRO A 35 -18.51 5.42 -0.96
CA PRO A 35 -18.18 5.68 0.44
C PRO A 35 -16.77 5.20 0.77
N PRO A 36 -16.02 5.96 1.58
CA PRO A 36 -14.71 5.51 2.01
C PRO A 36 -14.82 4.32 2.97
N PHE A 37 -13.73 3.57 3.09
CA PHE A 37 -13.67 2.48 4.07
C PHE A 37 -13.83 3.03 5.48
N GLN A 38 -14.63 2.33 6.29
CA GLN A 38 -14.84 2.67 7.69
C GLN A 38 -15.07 1.40 8.51
N GLY A 39 -14.89 1.49 9.82
CA GLY A 39 -15.21 0.42 10.74
C GLY A 39 -14.55 -0.91 10.43
N ARG A 40 -15.33 -1.97 10.43
CA ARG A 40 -14.83 -3.34 10.25
C ARG A 40 -14.15 -3.52 8.89
N GLU A 41 -14.73 -2.95 7.86
CA GLU A 41 -14.19 -3.06 6.51
C GLU A 41 -12.78 -2.45 6.44
N LEU A 42 -12.61 -1.29 7.09
CA LEU A 42 -11.30 -0.65 7.18
C LEU A 42 -10.33 -1.49 7.98
N GLU A 43 -10.76 -2.04 9.11
CA GLU A 43 -9.90 -2.91 9.91
C GLU A 43 -9.41 -4.11 9.12
N ASP A 44 -10.30 -4.71 8.33
CA ASP A 44 -9.96 -5.90 7.57
C ASP A 44 -8.89 -5.62 6.52
N ILE A 45 -9.06 -4.55 5.75
CA ILE A 45 -8.07 -4.25 4.71
C ILE A 45 -6.76 -3.73 5.32
N HIS A 46 -6.83 -3.04 6.46
CA HIS A 46 -5.64 -2.55 7.14
C HIS A 46 -4.71 -3.68 7.59
N ARG A 47 -5.25 -4.87 7.84
CA ARG A 47 -4.41 -6.01 8.23
C ARG A 47 -3.40 -6.40 7.16
N SER A 48 -3.67 -6.03 5.91
CA SER A 48 -2.74 -6.33 4.81
C SER A 48 -1.50 -5.45 4.85
N VAL A 49 -1.57 -4.31 5.51
CA VAL A 49 -0.46 -3.37 5.61
C VAL A 49 -0.35 -2.86 7.05
N PRO A 50 0.00 -3.75 7.99
CA PRO A 50 -0.09 -3.41 9.42
C PRO A 50 0.91 -2.35 9.88
N ASN A 51 1.94 -2.08 9.09
CA ASN A 51 2.94 -1.07 9.46
C ASN A 51 2.49 0.35 9.11
N TRP A 52 1.35 0.49 8.47
CA TRP A 52 0.76 1.79 8.18
C TRP A 52 -0.21 2.17 9.29
N THR A 53 -0.18 3.43 9.71
CA THR A 53 -1.07 3.94 10.76
C THR A 53 -2.28 4.57 10.12
N VAL A 54 -3.48 4.17 10.56
CA VAL A 54 -4.73 4.79 10.12
C VAL A 54 -5.02 5.96 11.05
N THR A 55 -5.29 7.12 10.48
CA THR A 55 -5.61 8.32 11.25
C THR A 55 -7.01 8.82 10.86
N ASN A 56 -7.89 8.93 11.87
CA ASN A 56 -9.24 9.47 11.71
C ASN A 56 -10.07 8.76 10.63
N GLU A 57 -9.76 7.50 10.35
CA GLU A 57 -10.37 6.73 9.25
C GLU A 57 -10.28 7.47 7.90
N HIS A 58 -9.39 8.44 7.81
CA HIS A 58 -9.29 9.32 6.65
C HIS A 58 -8.06 9.04 5.79
N HIS A 59 -6.92 8.75 6.41
CA HIS A 59 -5.69 8.52 5.67
C HIS A 59 -4.82 7.50 6.39
N ILE A 60 -3.86 6.95 5.65
CA ILE A 60 -2.85 6.05 6.24
C ILE A 60 -1.48 6.67 6.02
N GLN A 61 -0.55 6.39 6.95
CA GLN A 61 0.77 7.01 6.93
C GLN A 61 1.82 6.04 7.42
N ARG A 62 3.00 6.11 6.83
CA ARG A 62 4.14 5.33 7.29
C ARG A 62 5.42 6.12 7.07
N ALA A 63 6.35 6.03 8.03
CA ALA A 63 7.68 6.63 7.93
C ALA A 63 8.72 5.54 7.68
N PHE A 64 9.66 5.83 6.78
CA PHE A 64 10.75 4.93 6.41
C PHE A 64 12.06 5.62 6.75
N ARG A 65 13.03 4.88 7.32
CA ARG A 65 14.31 5.42 7.73
C ARG A 65 15.42 4.94 6.83
N PHE A 66 16.37 5.83 6.58
CA PHE A 66 17.51 5.56 5.68
C PHE A 66 18.80 6.08 6.31
N PRO A 67 19.95 5.47 5.94
CA PRO A 67 21.24 5.90 6.51
C PRO A 67 21.66 7.30 6.08
N ASP A 68 21.17 7.81 4.95
CA ASP A 68 21.54 9.13 4.45
C ASP A 68 20.47 9.68 3.51
N PHE A 69 20.68 10.92 3.10
CA PHE A 69 19.74 11.62 2.25
C PHE A 69 19.64 11.00 0.86
N LYS A 70 20.78 10.56 0.30
CA LYS A 70 20.77 10.00 -1.04
C LYS A 70 19.88 8.75 -1.11
N GLN A 71 19.97 7.89 -0.13
CA GLN A 71 19.14 6.68 -0.11
C GLN A 71 17.68 7.03 0.11
N ALA A 72 17.39 8.02 0.96
CA ALA A 72 16.03 8.49 1.15
C ALA A 72 15.47 9.07 -0.16
N LEU A 73 16.27 9.86 -0.87
CA LEU A 73 15.85 10.44 -2.15
C LEU A 73 15.61 9.35 -3.20
N ASP A 74 16.49 8.36 -3.27
CA ASP A 74 16.32 7.25 -4.21
C ASP A 74 15.00 6.52 -3.95
N PHE A 75 14.65 6.34 -2.69
CA PHE A 75 13.37 5.71 -2.33
C PHE A 75 12.19 6.56 -2.79
N VAL A 76 12.26 7.87 -2.57
CA VAL A 76 11.20 8.79 -3.01
C VAL A 76 11.02 8.70 -4.52
N ASN A 77 12.11 8.63 -5.29
CA ASN A 77 12.03 8.54 -6.74
C ASN A 77 11.33 7.25 -7.17
N ARG A 78 11.59 6.14 -6.50
CA ARG A 78 10.93 4.88 -6.82
C ARG A 78 9.45 4.91 -6.47
N VAL A 79 9.12 5.51 -5.33
CA VAL A 79 7.70 5.67 -4.95
C VAL A 79 6.99 6.53 -5.99
N GLY A 80 7.66 7.58 -6.46
CA GLY A 80 7.10 8.45 -7.49
C GLY A 80 6.81 7.71 -8.79
N GLU A 81 7.70 6.80 -9.19
CA GLU A 81 7.48 5.99 -10.39
C GLU A 81 6.25 5.11 -10.26
N ILE A 82 6.09 4.50 -9.09
CA ILE A 82 4.90 3.68 -8.85
C ILE A 82 3.64 4.54 -8.89
N ALA A 83 3.70 5.72 -8.25
CA ALA A 83 2.56 6.64 -8.21
C ALA A 83 2.13 7.06 -9.62
N GLU A 84 3.11 7.37 -10.48
CA GLU A 84 2.81 7.74 -11.86
C GLU A 84 2.24 6.57 -12.64
N ASN A 85 2.79 5.38 -12.45
CA ASN A 85 2.32 4.19 -13.14
C ASN A 85 0.89 3.85 -12.75
N GLN A 86 0.55 4.04 -11.48
CA GLN A 86 -0.75 3.66 -10.94
C GLN A 86 -1.79 4.79 -11.01
N GLY A 87 -1.36 6.01 -11.28
CA GLY A 87 -2.27 7.15 -11.32
C GLY A 87 -2.86 7.47 -9.95
N HIS A 88 -2.13 7.16 -8.88
CA HIS A 88 -2.58 7.42 -7.50
C HIS A 88 -1.40 7.96 -6.71
N HIS A 89 -1.48 9.20 -6.30
CA HIS A 89 -0.32 9.95 -5.82
C HIS A 89 -0.34 10.18 -4.31
N PRO A 90 0.70 9.74 -3.59
CA PRO A 90 0.81 10.00 -2.16
C PRO A 90 1.34 11.40 -1.88
N ASP A 91 1.15 11.85 -0.65
CA ASP A 91 1.92 12.99 -0.14
C ASP A 91 3.23 12.43 0.40
N ILE A 92 4.34 13.05 0.05
CA ILE A 92 5.66 12.57 0.44
C ILE A 92 6.42 13.68 1.12
N LEU A 93 6.91 13.41 2.33
CA LEU A 93 7.78 14.34 3.04
C LEU A 93 9.16 13.71 3.15
N LEU A 94 10.14 14.32 2.48
CA LEU A 94 11.52 13.84 2.47
C LEU A 94 12.35 14.68 3.43
N SER A 95 13.01 14.01 4.36
CA SER A 95 13.97 14.63 5.28
C SER A 95 15.32 13.94 5.09
N TRP A 96 16.35 14.39 5.80
CA TRP A 96 17.71 13.87 5.59
C TRP A 96 17.78 12.35 5.56
N GLY A 97 17.20 11.68 6.50
CA GLY A 97 17.23 10.21 6.56
C GLY A 97 15.86 9.60 6.79
N LYS A 98 14.81 10.29 6.38
CA LYS A 98 13.45 9.84 6.61
C LYS A 98 12.55 10.21 5.45
N VAL A 99 11.65 9.28 5.10
CA VAL A 99 10.60 9.53 4.13
C VAL A 99 9.27 9.22 4.80
N GLU A 100 8.38 10.18 4.86
CA GLU A 100 7.06 9.99 5.43
C GLU A 100 6.03 10.04 4.32
N ILE A 101 5.23 9.00 4.21
CA ILE A 101 4.27 8.86 3.10
C ILE A 101 2.86 8.81 3.68
N THR A 102 1.99 9.63 3.12
CA THR A 102 0.57 9.69 3.49
C THR A 102 -0.26 9.39 2.27
N LEU A 103 -1.24 8.50 2.42
CA LEU A 103 -2.12 8.08 1.33
C LEU A 103 -3.58 8.27 1.70
N TRP A 104 -4.33 8.86 0.79
CA TRP A 104 -5.78 8.94 0.88
C TRP A 104 -6.34 9.32 -0.49
N THR A 105 -7.62 9.09 -0.69
CA THR A 105 -8.26 9.31 -1.98
C THR A 105 -9.06 10.60 -1.93
N HIS A 106 -8.59 11.61 -2.66
CA HIS A 106 -9.13 12.96 -2.56
C HIS A 106 -10.58 13.07 -3.01
N THR A 107 -10.97 12.34 -4.04
CA THR A 107 -12.33 12.43 -4.60
C THR A 107 -13.41 11.99 -3.63
N ILE A 108 -13.07 11.17 -2.65
CA ILE A 108 -14.02 10.70 -1.64
C ILE A 108 -13.66 11.18 -0.23
N ASP A 109 -12.60 11.98 -0.12
CA ASP A 109 -12.12 12.53 1.15
C ASP A 109 -11.95 11.42 2.20
N GLY A 110 -11.26 10.36 1.81
CA GLY A 110 -11.07 9.21 2.69
C GLY A 110 -10.31 8.09 2.00
N LEU A 111 -10.45 6.88 2.53
CA LEU A 111 -9.67 5.73 2.09
C LEU A 111 -10.45 4.84 1.12
N SER A 112 -9.76 4.41 0.07
CA SER A 112 -10.27 3.44 -0.88
C SER A 112 -9.26 2.29 -0.99
N GLU A 113 -9.63 1.25 -1.73
CA GLU A 113 -8.72 0.12 -1.95
C GLU A 113 -7.41 0.57 -2.57
N SER A 114 -7.44 1.58 -3.44
CA SER A 114 -6.22 2.07 -4.11
C SER A 114 -5.17 2.55 -3.12
N ASP A 115 -5.57 3.13 -1.99
CA ASP A 115 -4.61 3.57 -0.98
C ASP A 115 -3.86 2.37 -0.40
N PHE A 116 -4.57 1.27 -0.16
CA PHE A 116 -3.97 0.07 0.40
C PHE A 116 -3.13 -0.69 -0.64
N ILE A 117 -3.55 -0.64 -1.90
CA ILE A 117 -2.73 -1.20 -2.99
C ILE A 117 -1.41 -0.45 -3.07
N MET A 118 -1.44 0.89 -3.04
CA MET A 118 -0.22 1.70 -3.07
C MET A 118 0.65 1.41 -1.85
N ALA A 119 0.05 1.34 -0.66
CA ALA A 119 0.79 1.03 0.55
C ALA A 119 1.53 -0.30 0.43
N ALA A 120 0.85 -1.33 -0.10
CA ALA A 120 1.46 -2.64 -0.27
C ALA A 120 2.61 -2.62 -1.28
N LYS A 121 2.46 -1.86 -2.38
CA LYS A 121 3.53 -1.72 -3.37
C LYS A 121 4.74 -1.00 -2.79
N ILE A 122 4.50 0.03 -1.99
CA ILE A 122 5.58 0.79 -1.35
C ILE A 122 6.29 -0.09 -0.32
N ASP A 123 5.54 -0.90 0.44
CA ASP A 123 6.13 -1.84 1.39
C ASP A 123 7.03 -2.84 0.68
N ARG A 124 6.57 -3.38 -0.44
CA ARG A 124 7.38 -4.32 -1.24
C ARG A 124 8.68 -3.66 -1.70
N LEU A 125 8.59 -2.40 -2.09
CA LEU A 125 9.74 -1.64 -2.55
C LEU A 125 10.77 -1.47 -1.43
N SER A 126 10.30 -1.29 -0.19
CA SER A 126 11.20 -1.07 0.95
C SER A 126 11.83 -2.38 1.45
N GLY A 127 11.35 -3.54 0.99
CA GLY A 127 11.85 -4.83 1.42
C GLY A 127 11.22 -5.33 2.70
N VAL A 128 10.12 -4.74 3.10
CA VAL A 128 9.44 -5.11 4.36
C VAL A 128 8.07 -5.71 4.11
#